data_e3358f065f59e701b930e3ac4d3f9c6a
#
_entry.id   e3358f065f59e701b930e3ac4d3f9c6a
#
_cell.length_a   1.000
_cell.length_b   1.000
_cell.length_c   1.000
_cell.angle_alpha   90.00
_cell.angle_beta   90.00
_cell.angle_gamma   90.00
#
_symmetry.space_group_name_H-M   'P 1'
#
loop_
_entity.id
_entity.type
_entity.pdbx_description
1 polymer ?
#
loop_
_entity_poly.entity_id
_entity_poly.type
_entity_poly.pdbx_seq_one_letter_code
_entity_poly.pdbx_strand_id
1 'polypeptide(L)'
;MAAATHGNGVYGVCPDTTGVILKMNEDGSVVMFTGVSDMGNGSVTTQAQAVAQELGISMDRIECIQADTDATMYDLGNYSSRGTYVSCNAAVKAAGKIRQELLKEAAQLLEEEQQNLELKDNGVCVRNNPEKKASLEEVITHARKVNQRDICCADTFASYALAMSYGAHFVKVSVDTRTGGVKVLEYTAVHDVGKALNPMSVEGQIEGAVQMGLGYALSEGIIIDSGGKVKNTTFKQYHIMNAGEMPPIKVGLVEETEPTGPYGAKSIGECSVVPSAGAIANAVANAIGCEVHRLPLKPDTVLELLARENETVERRDGITL
;
A
#
# COMPACT_ATOMS: atom_id res chain seq x y z
N MET A 1 -13.35 17.16 8.67
CA MET A 1 -13.17 15.98 7.84
C MET A 1 -12.68 16.37 6.45
N ALA A 2 -12.02 15.47 5.74
CA ALA A 2 -11.72 15.57 4.32
C ALA A 2 -11.83 14.19 3.67
N ALA A 3 -12.13 14.16 2.38
CA ALA A 3 -12.16 12.94 1.58
C ALA A 3 -11.28 13.11 0.34
N ALA A 4 -10.75 12.01 -0.16
CA ALA A 4 -9.91 11.97 -1.32
C ALA A 4 -10.07 10.68 -2.12
N THR A 5 -9.58 10.70 -3.33
CA THR A 5 -9.43 9.54 -4.20
C THR A 5 -8.05 9.57 -4.84
N HIS A 6 -7.52 8.39 -5.14
CA HIS A 6 -6.23 8.23 -5.81
C HIS A 6 -6.24 7.02 -6.74
N GLY A 7 -5.63 7.16 -7.93
CA GLY A 7 -5.49 6.06 -8.87
C GLY A 7 -4.47 5.02 -8.41
N ASN A 8 -4.68 3.77 -8.83
CA ASN A 8 -3.75 2.67 -8.57
C ASN A 8 -2.95 2.40 -9.85
N GLY A 9 -1.76 2.97 -9.94
CA GLY A 9 -0.91 2.90 -11.12
C GLY A 9 -1.01 4.13 -12.03
N VAL A 10 -0.44 4.00 -13.21
CA VAL A 10 -0.28 5.10 -14.19
C VAL A 10 -0.96 4.82 -15.54
N TYR A 11 -1.90 3.89 -15.56
CA TYR A 11 -2.66 3.58 -16.77
C TYR A 11 -3.31 4.85 -17.35
N GLY A 12 -3.18 4.99 -18.66
CA GLY A 12 -3.66 6.19 -19.39
C GLY A 12 -2.65 7.33 -19.46
N VAL A 13 -1.58 7.31 -18.66
CA VAL A 13 -0.48 8.29 -18.70
C VAL A 13 0.72 7.70 -19.44
N CYS A 14 1.12 6.48 -19.07
CA CYS A 14 2.17 5.72 -19.76
C CYS A 14 1.88 4.22 -19.64
N PRO A 15 2.58 3.36 -20.41
CA PRO A 15 2.48 1.91 -20.24
C PRO A 15 2.87 1.50 -18.81
N ASP A 16 1.91 0.97 -18.05
CA ASP A 16 2.11 0.55 -16.67
C ASP A 16 2.33 -0.96 -16.60
N THR A 17 3.59 -1.36 -16.65
CA THR A 17 4.00 -2.76 -16.76
C THR A 17 4.93 -3.15 -15.63
N THR A 18 4.88 -4.44 -15.26
CA THR A 18 5.82 -5.08 -14.35
C THR A 18 5.97 -6.55 -14.73
N GLY A 19 7.09 -7.16 -14.38
CA GLY A 19 7.35 -8.57 -14.61
C GLY A 19 7.80 -9.29 -13.36
N VAL A 20 7.48 -10.59 -13.29
CA VAL A 20 7.89 -11.50 -12.22
C VAL A 20 8.40 -12.79 -12.83
N ILE A 21 9.50 -13.33 -12.28
CA ILE A 21 9.99 -14.67 -12.59
C ILE A 21 9.77 -15.53 -11.34
N LEU A 22 9.16 -16.68 -11.52
CA LEU A 22 9.02 -17.71 -10.49
C LEU A 22 9.78 -18.97 -10.92
N LYS A 23 10.60 -19.51 -10.05
CA LYS A 23 11.36 -20.74 -10.25
C LYS A 23 11.09 -21.70 -9.10
N MET A 24 10.66 -22.92 -9.42
CA MET A 24 10.52 -23.99 -8.44
C MET A 24 11.88 -24.69 -8.20
N ASN A 25 12.24 -24.89 -6.95
CA ASN A 25 13.39 -25.70 -6.55
C ASN A 25 13.00 -27.16 -6.31
N GLU A 26 13.99 -28.05 -6.17
CA GLU A 26 13.78 -29.50 -5.99
C GLU A 26 12.97 -29.88 -4.77
N ASP A 27 13.11 -29.11 -3.70
CA ASP A 27 12.41 -29.29 -2.43
C ASP A 27 10.98 -28.72 -2.41
N GLY A 28 10.51 -28.20 -3.55
CA GLY A 28 9.21 -27.54 -3.65
C GLY A 28 9.18 -26.09 -3.18
N SER A 29 10.31 -25.51 -2.83
CA SER A 29 10.40 -24.07 -2.55
C SER A 29 10.37 -23.25 -3.85
N VAL A 30 10.07 -21.96 -3.72
CA VAL A 30 9.96 -21.01 -4.85
C VAL A 30 10.95 -19.89 -4.67
N VAL A 31 11.69 -19.54 -5.72
CA VAL A 31 12.40 -18.27 -5.78
C VAL A 31 11.59 -17.33 -6.67
N MET A 32 11.18 -16.20 -6.11
CA MET A 32 10.49 -15.11 -6.80
C MET A 32 11.48 -13.97 -7.08
N PHE A 33 11.66 -13.65 -8.36
CA PHE A 33 12.43 -12.49 -8.79
C PHE A 33 11.45 -11.40 -9.20
N THR A 34 11.52 -10.25 -8.54
CA THR A 34 10.65 -9.10 -8.79
C THR A 34 11.44 -7.80 -8.91
N GLY A 35 11.10 -6.98 -9.91
CA GLY A 35 11.70 -5.64 -10.05
C GLY A 35 11.22 -4.64 -9.01
N VAL A 36 10.14 -4.95 -8.29
CA VAL A 36 9.63 -4.12 -7.20
C VAL A 36 10.60 -4.10 -6.03
N SER A 37 10.93 -2.90 -5.55
CA SER A 37 11.72 -2.72 -4.33
C SER A 37 10.78 -2.48 -3.14
N ASP A 38 11.05 -3.15 -2.02
CA ASP A 38 10.36 -2.86 -0.77
C ASP A 38 11.03 -1.64 -0.11
N MET A 39 10.27 -0.55 0.01
CA MET A 39 10.72 0.69 0.65
C MET A 39 10.17 0.84 2.08
N GLY A 40 9.72 -0.26 2.70
CA GLY A 40 9.02 -0.31 3.97
C GLY A 40 7.50 -0.43 3.85
N ASN A 41 6.99 -0.53 2.62
CA ASN A 41 5.56 -0.64 2.33
C ASN A 41 5.04 -2.09 2.26
N GLY A 42 5.89 -3.09 2.44
CA GLY A 42 5.52 -4.50 2.43
C GLY A 42 5.14 -5.05 1.05
N SER A 43 5.53 -4.38 -0.04
CA SER A 43 5.13 -4.76 -1.41
C SER A 43 5.62 -6.16 -1.79
N VAL A 44 6.86 -6.52 -1.43
CA VAL A 44 7.43 -7.84 -1.71
C VAL A 44 6.75 -8.93 -0.88
N THR A 45 6.47 -8.65 0.40
CA THR A 45 5.72 -9.55 1.28
C THR A 45 4.33 -9.83 0.72
N THR A 46 3.62 -8.80 0.26
CA THR A 46 2.28 -8.96 -0.33
C THR A 46 2.31 -9.76 -1.63
N GLN A 47 3.33 -9.58 -2.47
CA GLN A 47 3.52 -10.42 -3.66
C GLN A 47 3.77 -11.89 -3.30
N ALA A 48 4.63 -12.14 -2.31
CA ALA A 48 4.90 -13.51 -1.84
C ALA A 48 3.63 -14.16 -1.26
N GLN A 49 2.80 -13.41 -0.51
CA GLN A 49 1.50 -13.89 -0.05
C GLN A 49 0.57 -14.28 -1.21
N ALA A 50 0.55 -13.47 -2.27
CA ALA A 50 -0.24 -13.78 -3.47
C ALA A 50 0.27 -15.06 -4.18
N VAL A 51 1.58 -15.26 -4.28
CA VAL A 51 2.19 -16.48 -4.82
C VAL A 51 1.88 -17.69 -3.93
N ALA A 52 2.03 -17.53 -2.62
CA ALA A 52 1.72 -18.60 -1.65
C ALA A 52 0.27 -19.07 -1.74
N GLN A 53 -0.66 -18.11 -1.83
CA GLN A 53 -2.09 -18.38 -2.00
C GLN A 53 -2.39 -19.12 -3.29
N GLU A 54 -1.79 -18.69 -4.41
CA GLU A 54 -2.03 -19.31 -5.72
C GLU A 54 -1.47 -20.73 -5.82
N LEU A 55 -0.32 -20.98 -5.19
CA LEU A 55 0.35 -22.28 -5.23
C LEU A 55 -0.02 -23.21 -4.08
N GLY A 56 -0.79 -22.75 -3.09
CA GLY A 56 -1.16 -23.56 -1.92
C GLY A 56 0.04 -23.95 -1.05
N ILE A 57 1.06 -23.07 -0.95
CA ILE A 57 2.28 -23.27 -0.17
C ILE A 57 2.38 -22.27 0.99
N SER A 58 3.19 -22.62 1.98
CA SER A 58 3.48 -21.72 3.07
C SER A 58 4.49 -20.63 2.68
N MET A 59 4.41 -19.46 3.33
CA MET A 59 5.23 -18.28 3.03
C MET A 59 6.74 -18.53 3.23
N ASP A 60 7.12 -19.36 4.18
CA ASP A 60 8.51 -19.74 4.47
C ASP A 60 9.19 -20.54 3.34
N ARG A 61 8.40 -21.01 2.36
CA ARG A 61 8.90 -21.67 1.14
C ARG A 61 9.15 -20.72 -0.01
N ILE A 62 8.99 -19.40 0.19
CA ILE A 62 9.20 -18.41 -0.88
C ILE A 62 10.39 -17.51 -0.51
N GLU A 63 11.45 -17.62 -1.29
CA GLU A 63 12.57 -16.70 -1.27
C GLU A 63 12.32 -15.58 -2.29
N CYS A 64 12.56 -14.32 -1.90
CA CYS A 64 12.35 -13.16 -2.76
C CYS A 64 13.67 -12.46 -3.08
N ILE A 65 14.00 -12.37 -4.36
CA ILE A 65 15.08 -11.56 -4.90
C ILE A 65 14.43 -10.33 -5.54
N GLN A 66 14.74 -9.15 -5.01
CA GLN A 66 14.09 -7.91 -5.41
C GLN A 66 15.08 -6.86 -5.94
N ALA A 67 14.59 -6.04 -6.88
CA ALA A 67 15.25 -4.83 -7.35
C ALA A 67 16.73 -5.01 -7.79
N ASP A 68 17.06 -6.18 -8.29
CA ASP A 68 18.35 -6.50 -8.89
C ASP A 68 18.25 -6.39 -10.41
N THR A 69 18.88 -5.38 -10.99
CA THR A 69 18.79 -5.13 -12.44
C THR A 69 19.42 -6.20 -13.30
N ASP A 70 20.27 -7.05 -12.74
CA ASP A 70 20.89 -8.17 -13.47
C ASP A 70 20.04 -9.45 -13.42
N ALA A 71 19.13 -9.56 -12.45
CA ALA A 71 18.36 -10.78 -12.20
C ALA A 71 16.85 -10.61 -12.38
N THR A 72 16.30 -9.40 -12.17
CA THR A 72 14.86 -9.16 -12.16
C THR A 72 14.36 -8.55 -13.47
N MET A 73 13.09 -8.77 -13.76
CA MET A 73 12.43 -8.11 -14.88
C MET A 73 12.20 -6.64 -14.61
N TYR A 74 11.98 -5.86 -15.67
CA TYR A 74 11.68 -4.43 -15.57
C TYR A 74 10.43 -4.16 -14.72
N ASP A 75 10.53 -3.17 -13.85
CA ASP A 75 9.43 -2.57 -13.10
C ASP A 75 9.58 -1.04 -13.08
N LEU A 76 8.45 -0.33 -13.10
CA LEU A 76 8.45 1.13 -13.08
C LEU A 76 8.77 1.74 -11.70
N GLY A 77 8.74 0.95 -10.63
CA GLY A 77 8.96 1.39 -9.25
C GLY A 77 7.68 1.54 -8.43
N ASN A 78 7.85 1.88 -7.14
CA ASN A 78 6.76 2.02 -6.18
C ASN A 78 6.28 3.47 -6.08
N TYR A 79 5.57 3.95 -7.07
CA TYR A 79 4.90 5.24 -7.07
C TYR A 79 3.48 5.11 -7.63
N SER A 80 2.68 6.15 -7.49
CA SER A 80 1.28 6.16 -7.93
C SER A 80 0.47 4.97 -7.43
N SER A 81 0.75 4.51 -6.22
CA SER A 81 0.07 3.38 -5.55
C SER A 81 -0.07 2.12 -6.42
N ARG A 82 0.95 1.80 -7.23
CA ARG A 82 0.89 0.67 -8.17
C ARG A 82 1.33 -0.68 -7.57
N GLY A 83 2.02 -0.67 -6.43
CA GLY A 83 2.66 -1.86 -5.85
C GLY A 83 1.72 -3.06 -5.75
N THR A 84 0.65 -2.98 -4.96
CA THR A 84 -0.31 -4.09 -4.82
C THR A 84 -1.09 -4.34 -6.11
N TYR A 85 -1.64 -3.29 -6.73
CA TYR A 85 -2.53 -3.46 -7.87
C TYR A 85 -1.82 -4.03 -9.11
N VAL A 86 -0.68 -3.46 -9.51
CA VAL A 86 0.02 -3.87 -10.74
C VAL A 86 0.93 -5.07 -10.46
N SER A 87 1.77 -4.98 -9.41
CA SER A 87 2.83 -5.98 -9.21
C SER A 87 2.31 -7.30 -8.66
N CYS A 88 1.29 -7.31 -7.79
CA CYS A 88 0.68 -8.57 -7.38
C CYS A 88 -0.11 -9.24 -8.51
N ASN A 89 -0.70 -8.47 -9.45
CA ASN A 89 -1.31 -9.07 -10.64
C ASN A 89 -0.29 -9.84 -11.50
N ALA A 90 0.95 -9.31 -11.64
CA ALA A 90 2.02 -10.05 -12.32
C ALA A 90 2.40 -11.33 -11.56
N ALA A 91 2.49 -11.25 -10.23
CA ALA A 91 2.81 -12.40 -9.38
C ALA A 91 1.72 -13.48 -9.46
N VAL A 92 0.45 -13.11 -9.34
CA VAL A 92 -0.71 -14.02 -9.49
C VAL A 92 -0.72 -14.69 -10.88
N LYS A 93 -0.48 -13.90 -11.93
CA LYS A 93 -0.45 -14.41 -13.30
C LYS A 93 0.69 -15.43 -13.52
N ALA A 94 1.89 -15.14 -13.02
CA ALA A 94 3.02 -16.05 -13.09
C ALA A 94 2.77 -17.32 -12.26
N ALA A 95 2.27 -17.16 -11.02
CA ALA A 95 1.93 -18.28 -10.15
C ALA A 95 0.81 -19.14 -10.71
N GLY A 96 -0.20 -18.56 -11.36
CA GLY A 96 -1.25 -19.29 -12.04
C GLY A 96 -0.72 -20.21 -13.16
N LYS A 97 0.30 -19.77 -13.90
CA LYS A 97 0.97 -20.62 -14.88
C LYS A 97 1.78 -21.77 -14.23
N ILE A 98 2.54 -21.48 -13.17
CA ILE A 98 3.22 -22.49 -12.37
C ILE A 98 2.23 -23.52 -11.84
N ARG A 99 1.10 -23.06 -11.29
CA ARG A 99 0.01 -23.92 -10.81
C ARG A 99 -0.49 -24.88 -11.88
N GLN A 100 -0.72 -24.40 -13.11
CA GLN A 100 -1.15 -25.25 -14.22
C GLN A 100 -0.11 -26.33 -14.56
N GLU A 101 1.17 -25.98 -14.57
CA GLU A 101 2.25 -26.91 -14.82
C GLU A 101 2.38 -27.97 -13.71
N LEU A 102 2.28 -27.55 -12.44
CA LEU A 102 2.29 -28.48 -11.29
C LEU A 102 1.11 -29.47 -11.34
N LEU A 103 -0.09 -28.97 -11.63
CA LEU A 103 -1.29 -29.83 -11.74
C LEU A 103 -1.17 -30.80 -12.93
N LYS A 104 -0.58 -30.38 -14.03
CA LYS A 104 -0.34 -31.23 -15.19
C LYS A 104 0.64 -32.36 -14.88
N GLU A 105 1.74 -32.09 -14.19
CA GLU A 105 2.70 -33.08 -13.74
C GLU A 105 2.09 -34.04 -12.71
N ALA A 106 1.37 -33.51 -11.74
CA ALA A 106 0.71 -34.30 -10.71
C ALA A 106 -0.39 -35.19 -11.29
N ALA A 107 -1.07 -34.78 -12.36
CA ALA A 107 -2.07 -35.60 -13.06
C ALA A 107 -1.46 -36.87 -13.62
N GLN A 108 -0.24 -36.80 -14.19
CA GLN A 108 0.49 -37.97 -14.67
C GLN A 108 0.99 -38.85 -13.50
N LEU A 109 1.58 -38.20 -12.47
CA LEU A 109 2.14 -38.89 -11.31
C LEU A 109 1.06 -39.66 -10.51
N LEU A 110 -0.11 -39.03 -10.32
CA LEU A 110 -1.22 -39.58 -9.55
C LEU A 110 -2.21 -40.41 -10.40
N GLU A 111 -2.01 -40.49 -11.70
CA GLU A 111 -2.96 -41.14 -12.64
C GLU A 111 -4.39 -40.64 -12.43
N GLU A 112 -4.55 -39.29 -12.50
CA GLU A 112 -5.82 -38.59 -12.29
C GLU A 112 -6.01 -37.50 -13.34
N GLU A 113 -7.25 -37.11 -13.57
CA GLU A 113 -7.53 -35.93 -14.40
C GLU A 113 -7.17 -34.63 -13.66
N GLN A 114 -6.52 -33.69 -14.34
CA GLN A 114 -6.04 -32.43 -13.78
C GLN A 114 -7.16 -31.64 -13.05
N GLN A 115 -8.39 -31.68 -13.53
CA GLN A 115 -9.55 -30.99 -12.93
C GLN A 115 -9.94 -31.55 -11.55
N ASN A 116 -9.56 -32.79 -11.24
CA ASN A 116 -9.82 -33.45 -9.96
C ASN A 116 -8.76 -33.10 -8.90
N LEU A 117 -7.68 -32.41 -9.29
CA LEU A 117 -6.57 -32.06 -8.42
C LEU A 117 -6.68 -30.65 -7.85
N GLU A 118 -6.09 -30.46 -6.70
CA GLU A 118 -5.87 -29.13 -6.10
C GLU A 118 -4.50 -29.04 -5.44
N LEU A 119 -3.91 -27.84 -5.49
CA LEU A 119 -2.73 -27.47 -4.73
C LEU A 119 -3.16 -27.06 -3.32
N LYS A 120 -2.61 -27.71 -2.31
CA LYS A 120 -2.90 -27.47 -0.92
C LYS A 120 -1.83 -28.06 -0.01
N ASP A 121 -1.57 -27.40 1.13
CA ASP A 121 -0.69 -27.88 2.21
C ASP A 121 0.70 -28.28 1.70
N ASN A 122 1.31 -27.46 0.83
CA ASN A 122 2.61 -27.70 0.18
C ASN A 122 2.65 -28.95 -0.71
N GLY A 123 1.55 -29.36 -1.29
CA GLY A 123 1.43 -30.52 -2.14
C GLY A 123 0.29 -30.43 -3.14
N VAL A 124 0.02 -31.55 -3.81
CA VAL A 124 -1.13 -31.74 -4.70
C VAL A 124 -1.94 -32.92 -4.20
N CYS A 125 -3.24 -32.78 -4.08
CA CYS A 125 -4.14 -33.87 -3.70
C CYS A 125 -5.34 -33.97 -4.62
N VAL A 126 -5.98 -35.14 -4.60
CA VAL A 126 -7.26 -35.36 -5.30
C VAL A 126 -8.39 -34.81 -4.43
N ARG A 127 -9.20 -33.89 -4.97
CA ARG A 127 -10.27 -33.17 -4.25
C ARG A 127 -11.23 -34.06 -3.47
N ASN A 128 -11.65 -35.17 -4.09
CA ASN A 128 -12.59 -36.11 -3.52
C ASN A 128 -11.93 -37.30 -2.79
N ASN A 129 -10.58 -37.35 -2.76
CA ASN A 129 -9.80 -38.36 -2.06
C ASN A 129 -8.45 -37.74 -1.59
N PRO A 130 -8.44 -36.94 -0.52
CA PRO A 130 -7.24 -36.21 -0.07
C PRO A 130 -6.07 -37.11 0.37
N GLU A 131 -6.32 -38.41 0.63
CA GLU A 131 -5.25 -39.38 0.91
C GLU A 131 -4.43 -39.73 -0.34
N LYS A 132 -5.00 -39.58 -1.53
CA LYS A 132 -4.29 -39.69 -2.80
C LYS A 132 -3.65 -38.33 -3.11
N LYS A 133 -2.37 -38.20 -2.77
CA LYS A 133 -1.62 -36.94 -2.82
C LYS A 133 -0.17 -37.17 -3.19
N ALA A 134 0.49 -36.12 -3.64
CA ALA A 134 1.93 -36.03 -3.84
C ALA A 134 2.49 -34.72 -3.26
N SER A 135 3.68 -34.79 -2.72
CA SER A 135 4.42 -33.59 -2.34
C SER A 135 4.86 -32.78 -3.56
N LEU A 136 5.15 -31.49 -3.40
CA LEU A 136 5.73 -30.70 -4.49
C LEU A 136 7.09 -31.25 -4.93
N GLU A 137 7.89 -31.78 -4.00
CA GLU A 137 9.16 -32.43 -4.29
C GLU A 137 8.98 -33.63 -5.25
N GLU A 138 7.98 -34.50 -5.02
CA GLU A 138 7.66 -35.62 -5.90
C GLU A 138 7.20 -35.14 -7.27
N VAL A 139 6.33 -34.12 -7.32
CA VAL A 139 5.84 -33.53 -8.59
C VAL A 139 6.99 -32.94 -9.41
N ILE A 140 7.88 -32.18 -8.78
CA ILE A 140 9.04 -31.56 -9.46
C ILE A 140 10.05 -32.61 -9.88
N THR A 141 10.28 -33.64 -9.06
CA THR A 141 11.13 -34.76 -9.39
C THR A 141 10.58 -35.51 -10.61
N HIS A 142 9.26 -35.72 -10.70
CA HIS A 142 8.60 -36.29 -11.86
C HIS A 142 8.83 -35.43 -13.11
N ALA A 143 8.62 -34.12 -13.03
CA ALA A 143 8.86 -33.20 -14.14
C ALA A 143 10.30 -33.32 -14.68
N ARG A 144 11.30 -33.42 -13.81
CA ARG A 144 12.71 -33.51 -14.19
C ARG A 144 13.10 -34.86 -14.70
N LYS A 145 12.73 -35.96 -14.03
CA LYS A 145 13.17 -37.32 -14.36
C LYS A 145 12.39 -37.91 -15.52
N VAL A 146 11.09 -37.65 -15.59
CA VAL A 146 10.21 -38.25 -16.64
C VAL A 146 10.09 -37.30 -17.82
N ASN A 147 9.77 -36.01 -17.58
CA ASN A 147 9.51 -35.06 -18.65
C ASN A 147 10.73 -34.16 -18.97
N GLN A 148 11.87 -34.36 -18.30
CA GLN A 148 13.17 -33.72 -18.55
C GLN A 148 13.08 -32.19 -18.63
N ARG A 149 12.30 -31.58 -17.72
CA ARG A 149 12.08 -30.13 -17.70
C ARG A 149 12.04 -29.58 -16.28
N ASP A 150 12.39 -28.29 -16.13
CA ASP A 150 12.19 -27.53 -14.94
C ASP A 150 10.83 -26.82 -14.97
N ILE A 151 10.31 -26.52 -13.78
CA ILE A 151 9.08 -25.72 -13.61
C ILE A 151 9.50 -24.29 -13.24
N CYS A 152 9.37 -23.40 -14.20
CA CYS A 152 9.63 -21.97 -14.03
C CYS A 152 8.74 -21.15 -14.95
N CYS A 153 8.47 -19.91 -14.58
CA CYS A 153 7.67 -19.01 -15.39
C CYS A 153 8.19 -17.56 -15.24
N ALA A 154 8.39 -16.90 -16.36
CA ALA A 154 8.52 -15.45 -16.42
C ALA A 154 7.27 -14.88 -17.09
N ASP A 155 6.63 -13.91 -16.43
CA ASP A 155 5.43 -13.27 -16.98
C ASP A 155 5.38 -11.78 -16.67
N THR A 156 4.63 -11.05 -17.47
CA THR A 156 4.45 -9.62 -17.36
C THR A 156 2.96 -9.32 -17.25
N PHE A 157 2.64 -8.38 -16.39
CA PHE A 157 1.33 -7.75 -16.34
C PHE A 157 1.44 -6.31 -16.85
N ALA A 158 0.53 -5.92 -17.73
CA ALA A 158 0.33 -4.55 -18.15
C ALA A 158 -1.05 -4.11 -17.67
N SER A 159 -1.13 -3.03 -16.92
CA SER A 159 -2.41 -2.50 -16.48
C SER A 159 -3.25 -2.04 -17.68
N TYR A 160 -4.52 -2.40 -17.68
CA TYR A 160 -5.49 -2.07 -18.72
C TYR A 160 -6.69 -1.26 -18.19
N ALA A 161 -6.66 -0.92 -16.92
CA ALA A 161 -7.67 -0.11 -16.24
C ALA A 161 -7.01 0.74 -15.14
N LEU A 162 -7.64 1.83 -14.78
CA LEU A 162 -7.26 2.66 -13.64
C LEU A 162 -8.24 2.38 -12.49
N ALA A 163 -7.85 1.51 -11.57
CA ALA A 163 -8.58 1.32 -10.33
C ALA A 163 -8.45 2.55 -9.43
N MET A 164 -9.49 2.87 -8.69
CA MET A 164 -9.53 4.03 -7.80
C MET A 164 -9.71 3.60 -6.36
N SER A 165 -8.83 4.07 -5.49
CA SER A 165 -8.99 3.98 -4.03
C SER A 165 -9.63 5.26 -3.50
N TYR A 166 -10.43 5.13 -2.45
CA TYR A 166 -11.13 6.24 -1.81
C TYR A 166 -10.81 6.28 -0.33
N GLY A 167 -10.78 7.49 0.25
CA GLY A 167 -10.52 7.66 1.67
C GLY A 167 -11.26 8.84 2.26
N ALA A 168 -11.60 8.75 3.54
CA ALA A 168 -12.18 9.83 4.32
C ALA A 168 -11.54 9.86 5.71
N HIS A 169 -11.06 11.03 6.12
CA HIS A 169 -10.43 11.28 7.40
C HIS A 169 -11.27 12.21 8.27
N PHE A 170 -11.39 11.85 9.54
CA PHE A 170 -12.11 12.61 10.56
C PHE A 170 -11.16 12.94 11.71
N VAL A 171 -11.06 14.21 12.04
CA VAL A 171 -10.09 14.70 13.03
C VAL A 171 -10.79 15.53 14.07
N LYS A 172 -10.41 15.33 15.34
CA LYS A 172 -10.80 16.15 16.46
C LYS A 172 -9.57 16.81 17.03
N VAL A 173 -9.62 18.13 17.15
CA VAL A 173 -8.50 18.95 17.65
C VAL A 173 -8.89 19.75 18.88
N SER A 174 -7.88 20.18 19.63
CA SER A 174 -7.94 21.24 20.61
C SER A 174 -6.95 22.33 20.21
N VAL A 175 -7.37 23.58 20.23
CA VAL A 175 -6.51 24.73 19.92
C VAL A 175 -6.43 25.62 21.17
N ASP A 176 -5.22 25.86 21.63
CA ASP A 176 -4.98 26.89 22.67
C ASP A 176 -4.88 28.25 22.00
N THR A 177 -5.93 29.05 22.10
CA THR A 177 -6.01 30.37 21.46
C THR A 177 -5.02 31.38 22.03
N ARG A 178 -4.43 31.13 23.18
CA ARG A 178 -3.44 32.00 23.82
C ARG A 178 -2.02 31.74 23.29
N THR A 179 -1.71 30.49 22.98
CA THR A 179 -0.39 30.09 22.53
C THR A 179 -0.34 29.70 21.03
N GLY A 180 -1.48 29.54 20.39
CA GLY A 180 -1.58 29.03 19.03
C GLY A 180 -1.32 27.53 18.91
N GLY A 181 -1.15 26.83 20.04
CA GLY A 181 -0.85 25.40 20.05
C GLY A 181 -2.04 24.55 19.58
N VAL A 182 -1.80 23.65 18.63
CA VAL A 182 -2.78 22.68 18.13
C VAL A 182 -2.45 21.30 18.64
N LYS A 183 -3.42 20.61 19.23
CA LYS A 183 -3.32 19.22 19.65
C LYS A 183 -4.40 18.39 18.96
N VAL A 184 -3.99 17.36 18.23
CA VAL A 184 -4.93 16.36 17.69
C VAL A 184 -5.30 15.40 18.80
N LEU A 185 -6.58 15.28 19.09
CA LEU A 185 -7.11 14.48 20.20
C LEU A 185 -7.52 13.07 19.75
N GLU A 186 -8.15 12.97 18.58
CA GLU A 186 -8.61 11.72 17.97
C GLU A 186 -8.47 11.81 16.46
N TYR A 187 -8.13 10.70 15.84
CA TYR A 187 -8.01 10.57 14.40
C TYR A 187 -8.70 9.29 13.91
N THR A 188 -9.57 9.40 12.93
CA THR A 188 -10.18 8.25 12.27
C THR A 188 -9.94 8.35 10.77
N ALA A 189 -9.33 7.30 10.20
CA ALA A 189 -9.07 7.17 8.77
C ALA A 189 -9.83 5.95 8.23
N VAL A 190 -10.68 6.16 7.23
CA VAL A 190 -11.47 5.08 6.59
C VAL A 190 -11.10 5.03 5.13
N HIS A 191 -10.72 3.85 4.64
CA HIS A 191 -10.29 3.66 3.27
C HIS A 191 -10.93 2.45 2.61
N ASP A 192 -11.33 2.64 1.36
CA ASP A 192 -11.67 1.55 0.47
C ASP A 192 -10.38 1.00 -0.17
N VAL A 193 -10.07 -0.24 0.18
CA VAL A 193 -8.85 -0.96 -0.20
C VAL A 193 -9.15 -2.17 -1.11
N GLY A 194 -10.39 -2.29 -1.59
CA GLY A 194 -10.83 -3.52 -2.22
C GLY A 194 -10.72 -4.68 -1.23
N LYS A 195 -10.10 -5.78 -1.63
CA LYS A 195 -9.75 -6.86 -0.68
C LYS A 195 -8.41 -6.56 0.02
N ALA A 196 -8.41 -6.46 1.33
CA ALA A 196 -7.17 -6.33 2.11
C ALA A 196 -6.38 -7.64 2.08
N LEU A 197 -5.32 -7.73 1.26
CA LEU A 197 -4.47 -8.93 1.16
C LEU A 197 -3.66 -9.15 2.44
N ASN A 198 -3.25 -8.07 3.08
CA ASN A 198 -2.56 -8.07 4.37
C ASN A 198 -3.10 -6.93 5.23
N PRO A 199 -4.15 -7.16 6.05
CA PRO A 199 -4.79 -6.12 6.85
C PRO A 199 -3.82 -5.37 7.76
N MET A 200 -2.89 -6.06 8.41
CA MET A 200 -1.89 -5.44 9.30
C MET A 200 -0.97 -4.46 8.54
N SER A 201 -0.52 -4.83 7.35
CA SER A 201 0.30 -3.93 6.50
C SER A 201 -0.52 -2.75 5.99
N VAL A 202 -1.79 -2.96 5.65
CA VAL A 202 -2.72 -1.89 5.23
C VAL A 202 -2.92 -0.88 6.36
N GLU A 203 -3.21 -1.34 7.58
CA GLU A 203 -3.34 -0.49 8.76
C GLU A 203 -2.06 0.31 9.02
N GLY A 204 -0.89 -0.35 9.00
CA GLY A 204 0.40 0.30 9.18
C GLY A 204 0.71 1.36 8.12
N GLN A 205 0.31 1.15 6.86
CA GLN A 205 0.43 2.15 5.79
C GLN A 205 -0.46 3.37 6.06
N ILE A 206 -1.69 3.16 6.51
CA ILE A 206 -2.63 4.25 6.83
C ILE A 206 -2.12 5.05 8.06
N GLU A 207 -1.67 4.39 9.11
CA GLU A 207 -1.11 5.04 10.29
C GLU A 207 0.14 5.88 9.96
N GLY A 208 1.05 5.33 9.16
CA GLY A 208 2.24 6.05 8.67
C GLY A 208 1.89 7.25 7.80
N ALA A 209 0.86 7.15 6.97
CA ALA A 209 0.37 8.25 6.14
C ALA A 209 -0.30 9.36 7.00
N VAL A 210 -1.01 8.99 8.05
CA VAL A 210 -1.55 9.95 9.03
C VAL A 210 -0.41 10.70 9.71
N GLN A 211 0.67 10.01 10.08
CA GLN A 211 1.87 10.66 10.65
C GLN A 211 2.47 11.68 9.69
N MET A 212 2.67 11.32 8.42
CA MET A 212 3.14 12.28 7.40
C MET A 212 2.20 13.49 7.28
N GLY A 213 0.89 13.24 7.24
CA GLY A 213 -0.11 14.30 7.12
C GLY A 213 -0.16 15.23 8.33
N LEU A 214 0.05 14.72 9.54
CA LEU A 214 0.20 15.51 10.76
C LEU A 214 1.43 16.42 10.68
N GLY A 215 2.58 15.87 10.28
CA GLY A 215 3.80 16.63 10.06
C GLY A 215 3.59 17.76 9.06
N TYR A 216 3.05 17.45 7.89
CA TYR A 216 2.76 18.41 6.83
C TYR A 216 1.79 19.52 7.28
N ALA A 217 0.77 19.16 8.06
CA ALA A 217 -0.23 20.12 8.53
C ALA A 217 0.26 21.03 9.67
N LEU A 218 1.12 20.54 10.57
CA LEU A 218 1.39 21.19 11.84
C LEU A 218 2.84 21.62 12.07
N SER A 219 3.84 20.93 11.50
CA SER A 219 5.25 21.13 11.89
C SER A 219 6.22 21.25 10.72
N GLU A 220 6.07 20.46 9.68
CA GLU A 220 7.06 20.34 8.63
C GLU A 220 6.99 21.50 7.63
N GLY A 221 8.16 22.00 7.24
CA GLY A 221 8.26 23.06 6.25
C GLY A 221 9.71 23.48 6.04
N ILE A 222 10.13 23.59 4.79
CA ILE A 222 11.45 24.09 4.43
C ILE A 222 11.46 25.62 4.53
N ILE A 223 12.42 26.16 5.29
CA ILE A 223 12.62 27.61 5.46
C ILE A 223 13.77 28.05 4.56
N ILE A 224 13.46 28.92 3.59
CA ILE A 224 14.43 29.44 2.63
C ILE A 224 14.60 30.94 2.88
N ASP A 225 15.87 31.42 2.96
CA ASP A 225 16.17 32.83 3.10
C ASP A 225 16.06 33.57 1.76
N SER A 226 16.22 34.89 1.82
CA SER A 226 16.17 35.77 0.63
C SER A 226 17.29 35.47 -0.41
N GLY A 227 18.34 34.78 0.02
CA GLY A 227 19.44 34.33 -0.87
C GLY A 227 19.23 32.92 -1.44
N GLY A 228 18.07 32.27 -1.19
CA GLY A 228 17.76 30.92 -1.67
C GLY A 228 18.37 29.79 -0.81
N LYS A 229 18.95 30.08 0.35
CA LYS A 229 19.59 29.09 1.21
C LYS A 229 18.59 28.51 2.20
N VAL A 230 18.53 27.17 2.30
CA VAL A 230 17.74 26.44 3.30
C VAL A 230 18.34 26.66 4.69
N LYS A 231 17.51 27.06 5.66
CA LYS A 231 17.89 27.36 7.05
C LYS A 231 17.73 26.17 8.00
N ASN A 232 16.75 25.34 7.79
CA ASN A 232 16.42 24.21 8.68
C ASN A 232 16.90 22.87 8.07
N THR A 233 18.23 22.68 8.05
CA THR A 233 18.90 21.56 7.36
C THR A 233 19.10 20.33 8.23
N THR A 234 18.61 20.32 9.48
CA THR A 234 18.76 19.20 10.41
C THR A 234 17.41 18.79 10.98
N PHE A 235 17.25 17.53 11.40
CA PHE A 235 16.01 17.04 12.04
C PHE A 235 15.70 17.72 13.38
N LYS A 236 16.64 18.43 13.99
CA LYS A 236 16.35 19.30 15.14
C LYS A 236 15.56 20.55 14.75
N GLN A 237 15.69 21.01 13.52
CA GLN A 237 15.06 22.22 12.98
C GLN A 237 13.88 21.91 12.07
N TYR A 238 13.94 20.79 11.35
CA TYR A 238 12.86 20.23 10.55
C TYR A 238 12.20 19.13 11.37
N HIS A 239 11.07 19.47 12.01
CA HIS A 239 10.43 18.59 12.97
C HIS A 239 9.50 17.60 12.30
N ILE A 240 9.89 16.32 12.33
CA ILE A 240 9.03 15.19 11.97
C ILE A 240 8.35 14.68 13.24
N MET A 241 7.02 14.50 13.19
CA MET A 241 6.26 13.99 14.33
C MET A 241 6.79 12.62 14.79
N ASN A 242 7.10 12.50 16.06
CA ASN A 242 7.53 11.25 16.66
C ASN A 242 6.36 10.47 17.27
N ALA A 243 6.57 9.20 17.62
CA ALA A 243 5.53 8.32 18.12
C ALA A 243 4.79 8.87 19.37
N GLY A 244 5.48 9.62 20.24
CA GLY A 244 4.88 10.21 21.44
C GLY A 244 3.95 11.40 21.16
N GLU A 245 4.02 11.97 19.97
CA GLU A 245 3.20 13.11 19.53
C GLU A 245 1.96 12.67 18.74
N MET A 246 1.91 11.37 18.37
CA MET A 246 0.80 10.83 17.59
C MET A 246 -0.48 10.71 18.42
N PRO A 247 -1.63 11.10 17.85
CA PRO A 247 -2.92 10.83 18.48
C PRO A 247 -3.27 9.34 18.41
N PRO A 248 -4.25 8.86 19.19
CA PRO A 248 -4.90 7.59 18.92
C PRO A 248 -5.50 7.60 17.52
N ILE A 249 -5.12 6.62 16.68
CA ILE A 249 -5.63 6.46 15.31
C ILE A 249 -6.58 5.28 15.28
N LYS A 250 -7.76 5.48 14.69
CA LYS A 250 -8.72 4.43 14.36
C LYS A 250 -8.73 4.22 12.86
N VAL A 251 -8.37 3.03 12.41
CA VAL A 251 -8.42 2.65 11.00
C VAL A 251 -9.71 1.89 10.73
N GLY A 252 -10.41 2.26 9.67
CA GLY A 252 -11.56 1.53 9.11
C GLY A 252 -11.25 1.11 7.69
N LEU A 253 -11.45 -0.17 7.38
CA LEU A 253 -11.28 -0.71 6.03
C LEU A 253 -12.65 -0.97 5.40
N VAL A 254 -12.84 -0.49 4.18
CA VAL A 254 -13.96 -0.82 3.31
C VAL A 254 -13.44 -1.75 2.23
N GLU A 255 -14.07 -2.89 2.03
CA GLU A 255 -13.68 -3.89 1.05
C GLU A 255 -14.68 -3.92 -0.12
N GLU A 256 -14.62 -2.91 -0.98
CA GLU A 256 -15.34 -2.91 -2.25
C GLU A 256 -14.46 -3.54 -3.33
N THR A 257 -14.83 -4.76 -3.74
CA THR A 257 -14.03 -5.59 -4.65
C THR A 257 -13.69 -4.87 -5.95
N GLU A 258 -12.40 -4.79 -6.27
CA GLU A 258 -11.91 -4.27 -7.56
C GLU A 258 -11.75 -5.42 -8.56
N PRO A 259 -12.60 -5.51 -9.60
CA PRO A 259 -12.58 -6.65 -10.52
C PRO A 259 -11.26 -6.83 -11.28
N THR A 260 -10.49 -5.76 -11.43
CA THR A 260 -9.22 -5.78 -12.17
C THR A 260 -8.01 -5.94 -11.25
N GLY A 261 -8.23 -5.91 -9.92
CA GLY A 261 -7.17 -6.06 -8.91
C GLY A 261 -6.91 -7.53 -8.52
N PRO A 262 -5.72 -7.85 -8.02
CA PRO A 262 -5.38 -9.20 -7.59
C PRO A 262 -6.27 -9.60 -6.41
N TYR A 263 -7.06 -10.66 -6.57
CA TYR A 263 -8.08 -11.10 -5.61
C TYR A 263 -9.07 -9.99 -5.19
N GLY A 264 -9.27 -8.97 -6.03
CA GLY A 264 -10.16 -7.86 -5.73
C GLY A 264 -9.50 -6.72 -4.92
N ALA A 265 -8.19 -6.72 -4.75
CA ALA A 265 -7.46 -5.71 -3.98
C ALA A 265 -7.25 -4.41 -4.75
N LYS A 266 -7.18 -3.31 -4.00
CA LYS A 266 -6.67 -1.99 -4.41
C LYS A 266 -5.39 -1.69 -3.64
N SER A 267 -4.59 -0.76 -4.16
CA SER A 267 -3.44 -0.24 -3.42
C SER A 267 -3.84 0.90 -2.49
N ILE A 268 -3.11 1.13 -1.41
CA ILE A 268 -3.45 2.12 -0.37
C ILE A 268 -2.34 3.17 -0.12
N GLY A 269 -1.25 3.15 -0.88
CA GLY A 269 -0.10 4.03 -0.66
C GLY A 269 -0.48 5.51 -0.52
N GLU A 270 -0.58 6.24 -1.61
CA GLU A 270 -0.81 7.69 -1.57
C GLU A 270 -2.22 8.08 -1.14
N CYS A 271 -3.25 7.28 -1.44
CA CYS A 271 -4.64 7.59 -1.04
C CYS A 271 -4.77 7.84 0.46
N SER A 272 -3.95 7.18 1.27
CA SER A 272 -3.97 7.30 2.73
C SER A 272 -3.40 8.63 3.26
N VAL A 273 -2.55 9.33 2.50
CA VAL A 273 -1.99 10.63 2.92
C VAL A 273 -2.78 11.83 2.40
N VAL A 274 -3.42 11.69 1.24
CA VAL A 274 -4.06 12.82 0.53
C VAL A 274 -5.08 13.59 1.39
N PRO A 275 -6.02 12.96 2.11
CA PRO A 275 -7.01 13.71 2.89
C PRO A 275 -6.46 14.25 4.23
N SER A 276 -5.27 13.81 4.67
CA SER A 276 -4.79 14.02 6.05
C SER A 276 -4.64 15.50 6.40
N ALA A 277 -3.85 16.25 5.64
CA ALA A 277 -3.59 17.65 5.93
C ALA A 277 -4.87 18.50 5.82
N GLY A 278 -5.73 18.21 4.83
CA GLY A 278 -7.01 18.89 4.66
C GLY A 278 -7.98 18.64 5.82
N ALA A 279 -8.03 17.40 6.33
CA ALA A 279 -8.88 17.06 7.47
C ALA A 279 -8.45 17.83 8.75
N ILE A 280 -7.13 17.94 8.98
CA ILE A 280 -6.57 18.68 10.11
C ILE A 280 -6.83 20.18 9.94
N ALA A 281 -6.57 20.75 8.76
CA ALA A 281 -6.83 22.14 8.47
C ALA A 281 -8.30 22.52 8.70
N ASN A 282 -9.22 21.68 8.20
CA ASN A 282 -10.65 21.88 8.41
C ASN A 282 -11.08 21.78 9.89
N ALA A 283 -10.44 20.87 10.65
CA ALA A 283 -10.71 20.75 12.08
C ALA A 283 -10.21 21.97 12.86
N VAL A 284 -9.04 22.51 12.53
CA VAL A 284 -8.51 23.74 13.13
C VAL A 284 -9.37 24.93 12.73
N ALA A 285 -9.70 25.08 11.44
CA ALA A 285 -10.59 26.16 10.96
C ALA A 285 -11.92 26.19 11.72
N ASN A 286 -12.53 25.01 11.93
CA ASN A 286 -13.77 24.90 12.71
C ASN A 286 -13.57 25.25 14.19
N ALA A 287 -12.41 24.92 14.77
CA ALA A 287 -12.13 25.20 16.19
C ALA A 287 -11.88 26.69 16.46
N ILE A 288 -11.28 27.41 15.51
CA ILE A 288 -10.94 28.86 15.68
C ILE A 288 -11.91 29.81 14.99
N GLY A 289 -12.88 29.29 14.21
CA GLY A 289 -13.86 30.09 13.47
C GLY A 289 -13.32 30.82 12.24
N CYS A 290 -12.07 30.54 11.81
CA CYS A 290 -11.39 31.20 10.69
C CYS A 290 -11.06 30.23 9.56
N GLU A 291 -11.04 30.71 8.32
CA GLU A 291 -10.58 29.93 7.17
C GLU A 291 -9.05 29.74 7.21
N VAL A 292 -8.61 28.54 6.84
CA VAL A 292 -7.20 28.17 6.76
C VAL A 292 -6.78 28.04 5.29
N HIS A 293 -5.84 28.89 4.86
CA HIS A 293 -5.34 28.91 3.48
C HIS A 293 -3.84 28.61 3.35
N ARG A 294 -3.16 28.35 4.48
CA ARG A 294 -1.72 28.14 4.53
C ARG A 294 -1.36 27.05 5.54
N LEU A 295 -0.43 26.19 5.17
CA LEU A 295 0.21 25.19 6.02
C LEU A 295 1.72 25.44 6.08
N PRO A 296 2.40 24.96 7.13
CA PRO A 296 1.89 24.31 8.32
C PRO A 296 1.24 25.29 9.32
N LEU A 297 0.29 24.80 10.11
CA LEU A 297 -0.39 25.53 11.18
C LEU A 297 0.45 25.53 12.46
N LYS A 298 1.60 26.17 12.39
CA LYS A 298 2.45 26.42 13.57
C LYS A 298 1.79 27.41 14.51
N PRO A 299 2.21 27.46 15.79
CA PRO A 299 1.61 28.37 16.77
C PRO A 299 1.50 29.84 16.33
N ASP A 300 2.55 30.36 15.69
CA ASP A 300 2.57 31.71 15.12
C ASP A 300 1.53 31.90 14.01
N THR A 301 1.41 30.91 13.09
CA THR A 301 0.41 30.92 12.02
C THR A 301 -1.02 30.93 12.58
N VAL A 302 -1.28 30.13 13.62
CA VAL A 302 -2.61 30.09 14.27
C VAL A 302 -2.93 31.39 14.96
N LEU A 303 -1.96 32.00 15.68
CA LEU A 303 -2.12 33.30 16.31
C LEU A 303 -2.38 34.44 15.30
N GLU A 304 -1.69 34.40 14.14
CA GLU A 304 -1.95 35.34 13.04
C GLU A 304 -3.39 35.25 12.51
N LEU A 305 -3.91 34.01 12.35
CA LEU A 305 -5.29 33.80 11.92
C LEU A 305 -6.30 34.34 12.92
N LEU A 306 -6.11 34.07 14.22
CA LEU A 306 -6.97 34.58 15.30
C LEU A 306 -6.96 36.11 15.38
N ALA A 307 -5.80 36.76 15.19
CA ALA A 307 -5.71 38.21 15.18
C ALA A 307 -6.49 38.84 14.02
N ARG A 308 -6.40 38.28 12.81
CA ARG A 308 -7.14 38.77 11.64
C ARG A 308 -8.66 38.63 11.79
N GLU A 309 -9.13 37.55 12.41
CA GLU A 309 -10.56 37.34 12.63
C GLU A 309 -11.09 38.38 13.63
N ASN A 310 -10.37 38.63 14.72
CA ASN A 310 -10.76 39.69 15.70
C ASN A 310 -10.87 41.06 15.04
N GLU A 311 -9.91 41.47 14.19
CA GLU A 311 -10.00 42.72 13.42
C GLU A 311 -11.21 42.74 12.47
N THR A 312 -11.58 41.59 11.90
CA THR A 312 -12.74 41.49 10.98
C THR A 312 -14.06 41.60 11.76
N VAL A 313 -14.15 40.98 12.94
CA VAL A 313 -15.30 41.06 13.84
C VAL A 313 -15.47 42.50 14.34
N GLU A 314 -14.40 43.12 14.84
CA GLU A 314 -14.43 44.54 15.30
C GLU A 314 -14.89 45.50 14.19
N ARG A 315 -14.47 45.26 12.92
CA ARG A 315 -14.93 46.08 11.79
C ARG A 315 -16.40 45.82 11.44
N ARG A 316 -16.91 44.60 11.61
CA ARG A 316 -18.33 44.26 11.39
C ARG A 316 -19.21 44.87 12.48
N ASP A 317 -18.78 44.78 13.73
CA ASP A 317 -19.52 45.34 14.89
C ASP A 317 -19.38 46.87 14.98
N GLY A 318 -18.32 47.48 14.45
CA GLY A 318 -18.11 48.90 14.31
C GLY A 318 -18.93 49.59 13.22
N ILE A 319 -19.65 48.84 12.37
CA ILE A 319 -20.66 49.36 11.44
C ILE A 319 -22.05 49.21 12.07
N THR A 320 -22.21 49.73 13.26
CA THR A 320 -23.55 49.98 13.82
C THR A 320 -23.72 51.48 13.98
N LEU A 321 -24.23 52.08 12.86
CA LEU A 321 -24.86 53.44 12.75
C LEU A 321 -24.02 54.63 13.17
#